data_5ea7aca5dc0c8c54d296c521d48f53e3
#
_entry.id   5ea7aca5dc0c8c54d296c521d48f53e3
#
_cell.length_a   1.000
_cell.length_b   1.000
_cell.length_c   1.000
_cell.angle_alpha   90.00
_cell.angle_beta   90.00
_cell.angle_gamma   90.00
#
_symmetry.space_group_name_H-M   'P 1'
#
loop_
_entity.id
_entity.type
_entity.pdbx_description
1 polymer ?
#
loop_
_entity_poly.entity_id
_entity_poly.type
_entity_poly.pdbx_seq_one_letter_code
_entity_poly.pdbx_strand_id
1 'polypeptide(L)'
;LDKQTKQMVCGYALGHYLEHQLLMDLHTLNKFLTIKDKHIRLYEHNAFTSHLMLDSDEVYQMTKRGLDAAQISAAKRIHLNLVLVKLLELHHLGYDLRHYHAQHHAFIKQFNLPAHFQFDSIAAI
;
A
#
# COMPACT_ATOMS: atom_id res chain seq x y z
N LEU A 1 -18.80 7.53 -7.54
CA LEU A 1 -17.51 7.49 -6.81
C LEU A 1 -16.87 8.87 -6.80
N ASP A 2 -16.29 9.26 -5.68
CA ASP A 2 -15.53 10.49 -5.60
C ASP A 2 -14.20 10.36 -6.36
N LYS A 3 -13.54 11.50 -6.57
CA LYS A 3 -12.29 11.54 -7.33
C LYS A 3 -11.18 10.70 -6.69
N GLN A 4 -11.07 10.74 -5.36
CA GLN A 4 -10.04 10.01 -4.63
C GLN A 4 -10.25 8.50 -4.74
N THR A 5 -11.48 8.03 -4.65
CA THR A 5 -11.81 6.62 -4.81
C THR A 5 -11.55 6.17 -6.25
N LYS A 6 -11.88 7.00 -7.24
CA LYS A 6 -11.58 6.69 -8.64
C LYS A 6 -10.09 6.55 -8.88
N GLN A 7 -9.28 7.44 -8.33
CA GLN A 7 -7.81 7.35 -8.43
C GLN A 7 -7.29 6.05 -7.83
N MET A 8 -7.80 5.69 -6.66
CA MET A 8 -7.39 4.46 -5.97
C MET A 8 -7.74 3.22 -6.82
N VAL A 9 -8.95 3.18 -7.36
CA VAL A 9 -9.40 2.05 -8.20
C VAL A 9 -8.57 1.96 -9.46
N CYS A 10 -8.28 3.09 -10.12
CA CYS A 10 -7.45 3.10 -11.33
C CYS A 10 -6.04 2.63 -11.03
N GLY A 11 -5.44 3.09 -9.92
CA GLY A 11 -4.11 2.63 -9.52
C GLY A 11 -4.08 1.15 -9.20
N TYR A 12 -5.11 0.67 -8.50
CA TYR A 12 -5.25 -0.75 -8.20
C TYR A 12 -5.34 -1.59 -9.48
N ALA A 13 -6.18 -1.15 -10.44
CA ALA A 13 -6.33 -1.85 -11.70
C ALA A 13 -5.03 -1.88 -12.50
N LEU A 14 -4.28 -0.78 -12.51
CA LEU A 14 -2.98 -0.72 -13.17
C LEU A 14 -2.00 -1.68 -12.52
N GLY A 15 -1.93 -1.69 -11.19
CA GLY A 15 -1.06 -2.61 -10.45
C GLY A 15 -1.39 -4.07 -10.75
N HIS A 16 -2.68 -4.40 -10.76
CA HIS A 16 -3.13 -5.74 -11.09
C HIS A 16 -2.75 -6.14 -12.52
N TYR A 17 -2.93 -5.23 -13.48
CA TYR A 17 -2.56 -5.47 -14.88
C TYR A 17 -1.06 -5.72 -15.02
N LEU A 18 -0.24 -4.85 -14.43
CA LEU A 18 1.22 -4.99 -14.51
C LEU A 18 1.69 -6.29 -13.86
N GLU A 19 1.14 -6.62 -12.70
CA GLU A 19 1.46 -7.88 -12.02
C GLU A 19 1.10 -9.07 -12.90
N HIS A 20 -0.07 -9.05 -13.51
CA HIS A 20 -0.50 -10.13 -14.41
C HIS A 20 0.46 -10.27 -15.58
N GLN A 21 0.90 -9.18 -16.20
CA GLN A 21 1.85 -9.20 -17.30
C GLN A 21 3.20 -9.77 -16.88
N LEU A 22 3.68 -9.37 -15.69
CA LEU A 22 4.96 -9.85 -15.19
C LEU A 22 4.92 -11.31 -14.75
N LEU A 23 3.77 -11.80 -14.30
CA LEU A 23 3.62 -13.12 -13.71
C LEU A 23 2.88 -14.10 -14.61
N MET A 24 2.66 -13.77 -15.88
CA MET A 24 1.99 -14.69 -16.80
C MET A 24 2.68 -16.05 -16.89
N ASP A 25 4.02 -16.05 -16.83
CA ASP A 25 4.81 -17.28 -16.86
C ASP A 25 4.68 -18.07 -15.54
N LEU A 26 4.20 -17.43 -14.50
CA LEU A 26 3.96 -18.05 -13.19
C LEU A 26 2.49 -18.40 -13.00
N HIS A 27 1.73 -18.44 -14.08
CA HIS A 27 0.30 -18.73 -14.06
C HIS A 27 -0.02 -20.03 -13.29
N THR A 28 0.85 -21.02 -13.42
CA THR A 28 0.70 -22.31 -12.75
C THR A 28 0.70 -22.13 -11.21
N LEU A 29 1.54 -21.23 -10.69
CA LEU A 29 1.59 -20.96 -9.26
C LEU A 29 0.29 -20.36 -8.75
N ASN A 30 -0.37 -19.51 -9.54
CA ASN A 30 -1.61 -18.88 -9.15
C ASN A 30 -2.73 -19.89 -8.85
N LYS A 31 -2.66 -21.07 -9.43
CA LYS A 31 -3.65 -22.12 -9.19
C LYS A 31 -3.56 -22.71 -7.79
N PHE A 32 -2.42 -22.59 -7.16
CA PHE A 32 -2.16 -23.18 -5.83
C PHE A 32 -2.21 -22.16 -4.72
N LEU A 33 -2.52 -20.90 -5.02
CA LEU A 33 -2.58 -19.85 -3.99
C LEU A 33 -3.82 -20.03 -3.11
N THR A 34 -3.60 -19.92 -1.81
CA THR A 34 -4.66 -19.99 -0.81
C THR A 34 -5.39 -18.65 -0.68
N ILE A 35 -6.48 -18.64 0.11
CA ILE A 35 -7.18 -17.38 0.46
C ILE A 35 -6.23 -16.40 1.14
N LYS A 36 -5.33 -16.91 1.99
CA LYS A 36 -4.33 -16.10 2.68
C LYS A 36 -3.41 -15.40 1.69
N ASP A 37 -3.01 -16.10 0.63
CA ASP A 37 -2.18 -15.52 -0.44
C ASP A 37 -2.95 -14.45 -1.21
N LYS A 38 -4.25 -14.62 -1.36
CA LYS A 38 -5.11 -13.59 -1.97
C LYS A 38 -5.13 -12.31 -1.14
N HIS A 39 -5.15 -12.41 0.19
CA HIS A 39 -5.07 -11.25 1.07
C HIS A 39 -3.74 -10.54 0.93
N ILE A 40 -2.64 -11.29 0.82
CA ILE A 40 -1.31 -10.73 0.57
C ILE A 40 -1.28 -10.00 -0.76
N ARG A 41 -1.84 -10.58 -1.81
CA ARG A 41 -1.87 -9.92 -3.11
C ARG A 41 -2.73 -8.67 -3.11
N LEU A 42 -3.85 -8.69 -2.39
CA LEU A 42 -4.66 -7.49 -2.23
C LEU A 42 -3.86 -6.38 -1.55
N TYR A 43 -3.09 -6.73 -0.51
CA TYR A 43 -2.18 -5.78 0.13
C TYR A 43 -1.15 -5.26 -0.87
N GLU A 44 -0.52 -6.13 -1.65
CA GLU A 44 0.50 -5.75 -2.62
C GLU A 44 -0.04 -4.79 -3.67
N HIS A 45 -1.27 -5.00 -4.15
CA HIS A 45 -1.90 -4.07 -5.09
C HIS A 45 -2.12 -2.69 -4.46
N ASN A 46 -2.55 -2.66 -3.20
CA ASN A 46 -2.70 -1.40 -2.47
C ASN A 46 -1.35 -0.72 -2.24
N ALA A 47 -0.32 -1.49 -1.91
CA ALA A 47 1.02 -0.96 -1.71
C ALA A 47 1.59 -0.39 -3.01
N PHE A 48 1.44 -1.10 -4.12
CA PHE A 48 1.84 -0.60 -5.42
C PHE A 48 1.16 0.73 -5.72
N THR A 49 -0.16 0.79 -5.54
CA THR A 49 -0.93 2.02 -5.78
C THR A 49 -0.47 3.16 -4.88
N SER A 50 -0.18 2.87 -3.63
CA SER A 50 0.29 3.88 -2.69
C SER A 50 1.66 4.44 -3.11
N HIS A 51 2.56 3.58 -3.58
CA HIS A 51 3.87 4.03 -4.05
C HIS A 51 3.78 4.78 -5.37
N LEU A 52 2.83 4.42 -6.22
CA LEU A 52 2.59 5.12 -7.48
C LEU A 52 2.08 6.54 -7.24
N MET A 53 1.19 6.71 -6.26
CA MET A 53 0.46 7.97 -6.07
C MET A 53 1.07 8.89 -5.02
N LEU A 54 1.94 8.39 -4.16
CA LEU A 54 2.51 9.13 -3.04
C LEU A 54 4.04 9.01 -3.07
N ASP A 55 4.71 10.16 -3.12
CA ASP A 55 6.16 10.21 -3.04
C ASP A 55 6.63 9.93 -1.61
N SER A 56 7.60 9.02 -1.45
CA SER A 56 8.07 8.59 -0.14
C SER A 56 8.67 9.72 0.66
N ASP A 57 9.54 10.52 0.04
CA ASP A 57 10.21 11.62 0.75
C ASP A 57 9.20 12.69 1.16
N GLU A 58 8.25 13.01 0.29
CA GLU A 58 7.23 14.00 0.58
C GLU A 58 6.35 13.55 1.77
N VAL A 59 5.88 12.31 1.75
CA VAL A 59 5.08 11.77 2.85
C VAL A 59 5.89 11.75 4.14
N TYR A 60 7.17 11.35 4.07
CA TYR A 60 8.05 11.34 5.22
C TYR A 60 8.19 12.73 5.83
N GLN A 61 8.41 13.76 5.00
CA GLN A 61 8.51 15.14 5.49
C GLN A 61 7.20 15.62 6.12
N MET A 62 6.06 15.20 5.58
CA MET A 62 4.77 15.55 6.18
C MET A 62 4.62 14.93 7.57
N THR A 63 5.05 13.68 7.77
CA THR A 63 5.03 13.07 9.10
C THR A 63 5.99 13.77 10.05
N LYS A 64 7.16 14.20 9.57
CA LYS A 64 8.13 14.96 10.39
C LYS A 64 7.54 16.28 10.86
N ARG A 65 6.68 16.90 10.09
CA ARG A 65 5.97 18.12 10.48
C ARG A 65 4.80 17.87 11.43
N GLY A 66 4.54 16.61 11.76
CA GLY A 66 3.50 16.22 12.71
C GLY A 66 2.13 15.95 12.10
N LEU A 67 2.01 15.84 10.77
CA LEU A 67 0.74 15.48 10.14
C LEU A 67 0.43 14.01 10.39
N ASP A 68 -0.84 13.73 10.70
CA ASP A 68 -1.33 12.35 10.78
C ASP A 68 -1.84 11.86 9.42
N ALA A 69 -2.26 10.60 9.36
CA ALA A 69 -2.72 9.99 8.11
C ALA A 69 -3.90 10.76 7.50
N ALA A 70 -4.85 11.19 8.32
CA ALA A 70 -6.02 11.92 7.84
C ALA A 70 -5.63 13.27 7.26
N GLN A 71 -4.69 13.97 7.90
CA GLN A 71 -4.18 15.25 7.43
C GLN A 71 -3.42 15.11 6.12
N ILE A 72 -2.61 14.07 5.99
CA ILE A 72 -1.88 13.78 4.74
C ILE A 72 -2.88 13.47 3.63
N SER A 73 -3.88 12.63 3.91
CA SER A 73 -4.93 12.30 2.96
C SER A 73 -5.63 13.56 2.43
N ALA A 74 -5.99 14.47 3.32
CA ALA A 74 -6.64 15.72 2.95
C ALA A 74 -5.72 16.62 2.13
N ALA A 75 -4.47 16.76 2.54
CA ALA A 75 -3.50 17.63 1.87
C ALA A 75 -3.15 17.14 0.47
N LYS A 76 -3.02 15.84 0.29
CA LYS A 76 -2.63 15.23 -0.98
C LYS A 76 -3.84 14.89 -1.85
N ARG A 77 -5.05 14.95 -1.30
CA ARG A 77 -6.29 14.53 -1.98
C ARG A 77 -6.19 13.09 -2.48
N ILE A 78 -5.67 12.24 -1.61
CA ILE A 78 -5.50 10.80 -1.86
C ILE A 78 -6.32 10.05 -0.81
N HIS A 79 -6.93 8.95 -1.20
CA HIS A 79 -7.76 8.16 -0.30
C HIS A 79 -6.97 7.74 0.94
N LEU A 80 -7.61 7.84 2.12
CA LEU A 80 -6.98 7.52 3.40
C LEU A 80 -6.34 6.14 3.42
N ASN A 81 -6.98 5.15 2.81
CA ASN A 81 -6.46 3.78 2.81
C ASN A 81 -5.09 3.70 2.15
N LEU A 82 -4.86 4.46 1.09
CA LEU A 82 -3.55 4.49 0.43
C LEU A 82 -2.50 5.16 1.30
N VAL A 83 -2.88 6.20 2.03
CA VAL A 83 -1.96 6.85 2.98
C VAL A 83 -1.58 5.87 4.09
N LEU A 84 -2.54 5.13 4.63
CA LEU A 84 -2.27 4.15 5.67
C LEU A 84 -1.29 3.06 5.19
N VAL A 85 -1.51 2.54 3.99
CA VAL A 85 -0.61 1.54 3.41
C VAL A 85 0.77 2.16 3.17
N LYS A 86 0.83 3.39 2.65
CA LYS A 86 2.12 4.07 2.44
C LYS A 86 2.90 4.23 3.74
N LEU A 87 2.23 4.63 4.81
CA LEU A 87 2.88 4.77 6.11
C LEU A 87 3.39 3.42 6.63
N LEU A 88 2.60 2.36 6.46
CA LEU A 88 3.02 1.03 6.85
C LEU A 88 4.27 0.59 6.07
N GLU A 89 4.27 0.81 4.75
CA GLU A 89 5.41 0.50 3.89
C GLU A 89 6.65 1.28 4.31
N LEU A 90 6.52 2.58 4.53
CA LEU A 90 7.65 3.42 4.94
C LEU A 90 8.20 2.99 6.29
N HIS A 91 7.33 2.66 7.24
CA HIS A 91 7.76 2.17 8.55
C HIS A 91 8.63 0.91 8.41
N HIS A 92 8.18 -0.04 7.62
CA HIS A 92 8.92 -1.29 7.43
C HIS A 92 10.16 -1.15 6.56
N LEU A 93 10.23 -0.08 5.75
CA LEU A 93 11.44 0.26 5.00
C LEU A 93 12.47 0.99 5.86
N GLY A 94 12.16 1.28 7.12
CA GLY A 94 13.09 1.88 8.06
C GLY A 94 12.95 3.38 8.26
N TYR A 95 11.93 4.00 7.69
CA TYR A 95 11.68 5.42 7.93
C TYR A 95 11.23 5.64 9.38
N ASP A 96 11.80 6.64 10.03
CA ASP A 96 11.43 7.02 11.40
C ASP A 96 10.22 7.92 11.38
N LEU A 97 9.02 7.32 11.37
CA LEU A 97 7.77 8.04 11.28
C LEU A 97 7.32 8.53 12.65
N ARG A 98 7.01 9.82 12.72
CA ARG A 98 6.48 10.43 13.92
C ARG A 98 5.03 9.99 14.12
N HIS A 99 4.68 9.57 15.35
CA HIS A 99 3.31 9.16 15.70
C HIS A 99 2.74 8.07 14.76
N TYR A 100 3.53 7.03 14.51
CA TYR A 100 3.10 5.95 13.64
C TYR A 100 2.03 5.09 14.33
N HIS A 101 0.82 5.03 13.74
CA HIS A 101 -0.30 4.26 14.25
C HIS A 101 -1.03 3.47 13.16
N ALA A 102 -0.50 3.45 11.95
CA ALA A 102 -1.19 2.82 10.82
C ALA A 102 -1.46 1.32 11.07
N GLN A 103 -0.55 0.62 11.75
CA GLN A 103 -0.72 -0.81 12.02
C GLN A 103 -1.94 -1.13 12.89
N HIS A 104 -2.48 -0.15 13.62
CA HIS A 104 -3.64 -0.35 14.47
C HIS A 104 -4.96 -0.06 13.76
N HIS A 105 -4.91 0.46 12.54
CA HIS A 105 -6.12 0.79 11.80
C HIS A 105 -6.80 -0.48 11.27
N ALA A 106 -8.14 -0.52 11.34
CA ALA A 106 -8.91 -1.68 10.92
C ALA A 106 -8.63 -2.08 9.47
N PHE A 107 -8.45 -1.11 8.58
CA PHE A 107 -8.16 -1.38 7.18
C PHE A 107 -6.87 -2.18 7.01
N ILE A 108 -5.83 -1.84 7.78
CA ILE A 108 -4.55 -2.55 7.72
C ILE A 108 -4.67 -3.93 8.35
N LYS A 109 -5.38 -4.04 9.47
CA LYS A 109 -5.54 -5.32 10.18
C LYS A 109 -6.24 -6.39 9.33
N GLN A 110 -7.14 -5.98 8.44
CA GLN A 110 -7.88 -6.94 7.63
C GLN A 110 -7.00 -7.74 6.67
N PHE A 111 -5.80 -7.25 6.34
CA PHE A 111 -4.88 -7.98 5.46
C PHE A 111 -4.24 -9.18 6.15
N ASN A 112 -4.21 -9.19 7.49
CA ASN A 112 -3.66 -10.29 8.27
C ASN A 112 -2.28 -10.74 7.73
N LEU A 113 -1.37 -9.79 7.59
CA LEU A 113 -0.05 -10.04 7.02
C LEU A 113 0.75 -10.97 7.95
N PRO A 114 1.44 -11.98 7.38
CA PRO A 114 2.28 -12.85 8.19
C PRO A 114 3.52 -12.11 8.72
N ALA A 115 4.08 -12.60 9.84
CA ALA A 115 5.21 -11.95 10.49
C ALA A 115 6.45 -11.87 9.58
N HIS A 116 6.59 -12.79 8.63
CA HIS A 116 7.73 -12.85 7.72
C HIS A 116 7.49 -12.12 6.39
N PHE A 117 6.40 -11.36 6.28
CA PHE A 117 6.09 -10.64 5.05
C PHE A 117 7.20 -9.63 4.73
N GLN A 118 7.61 -9.61 3.45
CA GLN A 118 8.67 -8.73 3.00
C GLN A 118 8.06 -7.48 2.36
N PHE A 119 8.30 -6.34 3.00
CA PHE A 119 7.73 -5.06 2.58
C PHE A 119 8.53 -4.37 1.47
N ASP A 120 9.82 -4.68 1.36
CA ASP A 120 10.71 -4.02 0.41
C ASP A 120 10.51 -4.47 -1.04
N SER A 121 9.98 -5.66 -1.26
CA SER A 121 9.82 -6.20 -2.61
C SER A 121 8.91 -5.38 -3.50
N ILE A 122 7.93 -4.69 -2.91
CA ILE A 122 6.95 -3.89 -3.64
C ILE A 122 7.55 -2.53 -4.03
N ALA A 123 8.33 -1.95 -3.14
CA ALA A 123 8.97 -0.65 -3.38
C ALA A 123 10.03 -0.71 -4.49
N ALA A 124 10.52 -1.90 -4.84
CA ALA A 124 11.51 -2.10 -5.87
C ALA A 124 10.93 -2.14 -7.30
N ILE A 125 9.62 -2.17 -7.41
CA ILE A 125 8.93 -2.18 -8.71
C ILE A 125 8.83 -0.74 -9.30
#